data_4d6f2ae531f7ed24f1d0d75aadf46128
#
_entry.id   4d6f2ae531f7ed24f1d0d75aadf46128
#
_cell.length_a   1.000
_cell.length_b   1.000
_cell.length_c   1.000
_cell.angle_alpha   90.00
_cell.angle_beta   90.00
_cell.angle_gamma   90.00
#
_symmetry.space_group_name_H-M   'P 1'
#
loop_
_entity.id
_entity.type
_entity.pdbx_description
1 polymer ?
#
loop_
_entity_poly.entity_id
_entity_poly.type
_entity_poly.pdbx_seq_one_letter_code
_entity_poly.pdbx_strand_id
1 'polypeptide(L)'
;MKRFEVSTEIGSLFVTYQKQKKVLVCLNGAGLLPSYENISLILEKLPPTIGYLTIDFPNTGRSPIQNLAGKNLDNLVDAVYEILKKLNISDYVLCVHSLSGILACKLMNKDFNCQALVAIEPTTKKVMFADFSKNPYPEMEKQMRLIEEFGPELYFKNLTQTTFSPEINKEIWELMQENGSELECQVPGFQVSVEITKEDFEDVSITDRIPVFIFCQAYREKEYRESEYWISKTRLILGGSHHYLQWSESEKIVDIIKKL
;
A
#
# COMPACT_ATOMS: atom_id res chain seq x y z
N MET A 1 -3.55 -18.97 -9.68
CA MET A 1 -4.01 -17.62 -9.36
C MET A 1 -5.52 -17.52 -9.60
N LYS A 2 -6.27 -16.90 -8.70
CA LYS A 2 -7.73 -16.62 -8.84
C LYS A 2 -7.94 -15.13 -8.67
N ARG A 3 -8.92 -14.58 -9.40
CA ARG A 3 -9.35 -13.18 -9.34
C ARG A 3 -10.85 -13.15 -9.10
N PHE A 4 -11.31 -12.49 -8.06
CA PHE A 4 -12.73 -12.45 -7.68
C PHE A 4 -13.01 -11.34 -6.67
N GLU A 5 -14.28 -11.03 -6.49
CA GLU A 5 -14.73 -10.09 -5.45
C GLU A 5 -15.02 -10.82 -4.13
N VAL A 6 -14.72 -10.14 -3.03
CA VAL A 6 -15.09 -10.55 -1.68
C VAL A 6 -15.96 -9.47 -1.06
N SER A 7 -17.21 -9.82 -0.74
CA SER A 7 -18.12 -8.90 -0.04
C SER A 7 -17.66 -8.71 1.41
N THR A 8 -17.63 -7.48 1.87
CA THR A 8 -17.28 -7.07 3.25
C THR A 8 -18.28 -6.03 3.75
N GLU A 9 -18.19 -5.63 5.01
CA GLU A 9 -19.05 -4.57 5.57
C GLU A 9 -18.80 -3.19 4.95
N ILE A 10 -17.65 -2.95 4.33
CA ILE A 10 -17.36 -1.71 3.60
C ILE A 10 -17.84 -1.77 2.14
N GLY A 11 -18.26 -2.95 1.66
CA GLY A 11 -18.66 -3.24 0.29
C GLY A 11 -17.86 -4.38 -0.33
N SER A 12 -18.00 -4.60 -1.64
CA SER A 12 -17.21 -5.59 -2.37
C SER A 12 -15.81 -5.07 -2.66
N LEU A 13 -14.80 -5.91 -2.40
CA LEU A 13 -13.41 -5.63 -2.74
C LEU A 13 -12.88 -6.69 -3.70
N PHE A 14 -12.20 -6.26 -4.76
CA PHE A 14 -11.59 -7.18 -5.71
C PHE A 14 -10.25 -7.69 -5.18
N VAL A 15 -10.04 -8.99 -5.30
CA VAL A 15 -8.81 -9.64 -4.83
C VAL A 15 -8.18 -10.48 -5.93
N THR A 16 -6.84 -10.50 -5.95
CA THR A 16 -6.07 -11.50 -6.70
C THR A 16 -5.37 -12.39 -5.70
N TYR A 17 -5.66 -13.69 -5.72
CA TYR A 17 -5.22 -14.64 -4.72
C TYR A 17 -4.54 -15.87 -5.31
N GLN A 18 -3.36 -16.18 -4.82
CA GLN A 18 -2.66 -17.44 -5.04
C GLN A 18 -2.44 -18.13 -3.70
N LYS A 19 -3.15 -19.23 -3.46
CA LYS A 19 -3.10 -19.96 -2.20
C LYS A 19 -1.80 -20.72 -2.04
N GLN A 20 -1.14 -20.54 -0.90
CA GLN A 20 -0.06 -21.36 -0.36
C GLN A 20 -0.17 -21.37 1.17
N LYS A 21 0.70 -22.14 1.85
CA LYS A 21 0.73 -22.17 3.31
C LYS A 21 1.11 -20.82 3.89
N LYS A 22 2.17 -20.20 3.38
CA LYS A 22 2.55 -18.81 3.69
C LYS A 22 2.06 -17.89 2.60
N VAL A 23 1.47 -16.76 2.96
CA VAL A 23 0.89 -15.79 2.03
C VAL A 23 1.52 -14.41 2.23
N LEU A 24 1.94 -13.78 1.14
CA LEU A 24 2.27 -12.36 1.12
C LEU A 24 0.98 -11.56 0.91
N VAL A 25 0.55 -10.80 1.90
CA VAL A 25 -0.63 -9.92 1.82
C VAL A 25 -0.15 -8.53 1.45
N CYS A 26 -0.53 -8.07 0.26
CA CYS A 26 -0.07 -6.81 -0.31
C CYS A 26 -1.18 -5.76 -0.26
N LEU A 27 -0.88 -4.62 0.34
CA LEU A 27 -1.80 -3.49 0.48
C LEU A 27 -1.19 -2.23 -0.15
N ASN A 28 -1.92 -1.61 -1.05
CA ASN A 28 -1.50 -0.40 -1.75
C ASN A 28 -1.56 0.86 -0.88
N GLY A 29 -0.86 1.90 -1.34
CA GLY A 29 -1.03 3.26 -0.86
C GLY A 29 -2.33 3.92 -1.35
N ALA A 30 -2.41 5.24 -1.15
CA ALA A 30 -3.47 6.06 -1.72
C ALA A 30 -3.38 6.12 -3.26
N GLY A 31 -4.50 6.45 -3.92
CA GLY A 31 -4.60 6.60 -5.37
C GLY A 31 -5.33 5.44 -6.05
N LEU A 32 -5.48 5.54 -7.37
CA LEU A 32 -6.31 4.62 -8.18
C LEU A 32 -5.53 3.40 -8.70
N LEU A 33 -4.26 3.25 -8.34
CA LEU A 33 -3.37 2.21 -8.86
C LEU A 33 -3.87 0.80 -8.49
N PRO A 34 -4.07 -0.10 -9.47
CA PRO A 34 -4.51 -1.46 -9.19
C PRO A 34 -3.42 -2.24 -8.44
N SER A 35 -3.83 -2.97 -7.40
CA SER A 35 -2.90 -3.55 -6.42
C SER A 35 -2.02 -4.66 -6.99
N TYR A 36 -2.58 -5.52 -7.85
CA TYR A 36 -1.81 -6.61 -8.43
C TYR A 36 -0.69 -6.08 -9.34
N GLU A 37 -1.01 -5.15 -10.22
CA GLU A 37 -0.07 -4.59 -11.19
C GLU A 37 1.00 -3.77 -10.47
N ASN A 38 0.62 -2.99 -9.47
CA ASN A 38 1.56 -2.21 -8.65
C ASN A 38 2.65 -3.05 -7.99
N ILE A 39 2.32 -4.27 -7.57
CA ILE A 39 3.25 -5.15 -6.86
C ILE A 39 3.79 -6.29 -7.74
N SER A 40 3.42 -6.35 -9.02
CA SER A 40 3.70 -7.48 -9.93
C SER A 40 5.17 -7.86 -9.99
N LEU A 41 6.09 -6.88 -10.02
CA LEU A 41 7.53 -7.12 -10.04
C LEU A 41 8.06 -7.87 -8.81
N ILE A 42 7.38 -7.80 -7.68
CA ILE A 42 7.66 -8.62 -6.49
C ILE A 42 7.03 -9.99 -6.67
N LEU A 43 5.75 -10.05 -7.08
CA LEU A 43 4.99 -11.31 -7.17
C LEU A 43 5.61 -12.28 -8.17
N GLU A 44 6.11 -11.79 -9.30
CA GLU A 44 6.76 -12.58 -10.36
C GLU A 44 8.06 -13.25 -9.88
N LYS A 45 8.73 -12.66 -8.88
CA LYS A 45 10.00 -13.15 -8.32
C LYS A 45 9.81 -14.00 -7.05
N LEU A 46 8.57 -14.14 -6.56
CA LEU A 46 8.30 -14.99 -5.41
C LEU A 46 8.53 -16.47 -5.74
N PRO A 47 9.09 -17.24 -4.80
CA PRO A 47 9.16 -18.68 -4.97
C PRO A 47 7.74 -19.29 -4.98
N PRO A 48 7.52 -20.38 -5.71
CA PRO A 48 6.19 -21.01 -5.84
C PRO A 48 5.61 -21.53 -4.51
N THR A 49 6.42 -21.58 -3.46
CA THR A 49 6.02 -21.97 -2.10
C THR A 49 5.37 -20.86 -1.30
N ILE A 50 5.47 -19.62 -1.76
CA ILE A 50 4.83 -18.45 -1.14
C ILE A 50 3.65 -18.02 -2.01
N GLY A 51 2.46 -18.03 -1.44
CA GLY A 51 1.28 -17.47 -2.07
C GLY A 51 1.21 -15.95 -1.90
N TYR A 52 0.21 -15.34 -2.50
CA TYR A 52 -0.04 -13.92 -2.32
C TYR A 52 -1.52 -13.59 -2.35
N LEU A 53 -1.87 -12.50 -1.70
CA LEU A 53 -3.15 -11.83 -1.74
C LEU A 53 -2.91 -10.36 -2.02
N THR A 54 -3.48 -9.83 -3.11
CA THR A 54 -3.59 -8.39 -3.35
C THR A 54 -5.04 -7.98 -3.21
N ILE A 55 -5.28 -6.81 -2.66
CA ILE A 55 -6.62 -6.26 -2.42
C ILE A 55 -6.68 -4.89 -3.07
N ASP A 56 -7.54 -4.73 -4.06
CA ASP A 56 -7.89 -3.41 -4.56
C ASP A 56 -8.84 -2.75 -3.54
N PHE A 57 -8.42 -1.62 -2.99
CA PHE A 57 -9.25 -0.89 -2.04
C PHE A 57 -10.51 -0.33 -2.69
N PRO A 58 -11.53 0.10 -1.93
CA PRO A 58 -12.71 0.70 -2.51
C PRO A 58 -12.33 1.81 -3.49
N ASN A 59 -13.01 1.87 -4.62
CA ASN A 59 -12.82 2.90 -5.65
C ASN A 59 -11.44 2.87 -6.34
N THR A 60 -10.72 1.75 -6.26
CA THR A 60 -9.42 1.57 -6.92
C THR A 60 -9.36 0.26 -7.71
N GLY A 61 -8.51 0.21 -8.73
CA GLY A 61 -8.28 -0.98 -9.52
C GLY A 61 -9.58 -1.57 -10.07
N ARG A 62 -9.88 -2.80 -9.70
CA ARG A 62 -11.09 -3.54 -10.15
C ARG A 62 -12.19 -3.61 -9.06
N SER A 63 -11.98 -2.97 -7.92
CA SER A 63 -13.02 -2.87 -6.90
C SER A 63 -14.14 -1.95 -7.36
N PRO A 64 -15.41 -2.34 -7.14
CA PRO A 64 -16.55 -1.51 -7.54
C PRO A 64 -16.49 -0.10 -6.94
N ILE A 65 -16.97 0.86 -7.70
CA ILE A 65 -17.15 2.23 -7.22
C ILE A 65 -18.32 2.27 -6.22
N GLN A 66 -18.05 2.81 -5.04
CA GLN A 66 -18.99 2.83 -3.92
C GLN A 66 -18.83 4.08 -3.06
N ASN A 67 -19.93 4.54 -2.47
CA ASN A 67 -19.93 5.67 -1.56
C ASN A 67 -19.38 5.26 -0.19
N LEU A 68 -18.34 5.94 0.27
CA LEU A 68 -17.68 5.68 1.55
C LEU A 68 -18.07 6.67 2.65
N ALA A 69 -19.17 7.40 2.48
CA ALA A 69 -19.65 8.34 3.48
C ALA A 69 -19.85 7.65 4.85
N GLY A 70 -19.23 8.23 5.88
CA GLY A 70 -19.24 7.68 7.24
C GLY A 70 -18.36 6.45 7.45
N LYS A 71 -17.52 6.08 6.48
CA LYS A 71 -16.51 5.03 6.62
C LYS A 71 -15.16 5.66 6.99
N ASN A 72 -14.47 5.01 7.93
CA ASN A 72 -13.16 5.43 8.44
C ASN A 72 -12.10 4.32 8.23
N LEU A 73 -10.90 4.57 8.69
CA LEU A 73 -9.79 3.63 8.56
C LEU A 73 -10.08 2.28 9.22
N ASP A 74 -10.77 2.25 10.37
CA ASP A 74 -11.09 1.00 11.08
C ASP A 74 -12.03 0.11 10.25
N ASN A 75 -12.98 0.70 9.51
CA ASN A 75 -13.83 -0.08 8.60
C ASN A 75 -13.01 -0.75 7.49
N LEU A 76 -11.95 -0.08 6.99
CA LEU A 76 -11.06 -0.67 6.00
C LEU A 76 -10.19 -1.78 6.59
N VAL A 77 -9.68 -1.59 7.83
CA VAL A 77 -8.96 -2.63 8.58
C VAL A 77 -9.84 -3.86 8.77
N ASP A 78 -11.10 -3.65 9.16
CA ASP A 78 -12.07 -4.73 9.38
C ASP A 78 -12.35 -5.49 8.10
N ALA A 79 -12.49 -4.80 6.97
CA ALA A 79 -12.69 -5.42 5.67
C ALA A 79 -11.49 -6.30 5.27
N VAL A 80 -10.26 -5.83 5.45
CA VAL A 80 -9.06 -6.64 5.19
C VAL A 80 -9.01 -7.86 6.10
N TYR A 81 -9.29 -7.69 7.39
CA TYR A 81 -9.34 -8.80 8.35
C TYR A 81 -10.41 -9.83 7.98
N GLU A 82 -11.59 -9.38 7.57
CA GLU A 82 -12.68 -10.24 7.10
C GLU A 82 -12.28 -11.06 5.87
N ILE A 83 -11.57 -10.45 4.90
CA ILE A 83 -11.03 -11.16 3.73
C ILE A 83 -10.04 -12.24 4.16
N LEU A 84 -9.10 -11.93 5.07
CA LEU A 84 -8.16 -12.93 5.58
C LEU A 84 -8.89 -14.13 6.22
N LYS A 85 -9.93 -13.87 7.00
CA LYS A 85 -10.77 -14.91 7.62
C LYS A 85 -11.52 -15.75 6.58
N LYS A 86 -12.19 -15.12 5.61
CA LYS A 86 -12.93 -15.81 4.55
C LYS A 86 -12.05 -16.69 3.68
N LEU A 87 -10.79 -16.28 3.47
CA LEU A 87 -9.81 -17.03 2.70
C LEU A 87 -9.04 -18.06 3.56
N ASN A 88 -9.29 -18.12 4.87
CA ASN A 88 -8.57 -18.96 5.84
C ASN A 88 -7.05 -18.72 5.79
N ILE A 89 -6.61 -17.46 5.74
CA ILE A 89 -5.21 -17.07 5.78
C ILE A 89 -4.81 -16.86 7.24
N SER A 90 -3.94 -17.74 7.75
CA SER A 90 -3.49 -17.75 9.15
C SER A 90 -1.97 -17.76 9.31
N ASP A 91 -1.22 -17.60 8.23
CA ASP A 91 0.24 -17.47 8.22
C ASP A 91 0.59 -16.53 7.07
N TYR A 92 0.89 -15.27 7.41
CA TYR A 92 1.12 -14.26 6.39
C TYR A 92 2.16 -13.22 6.78
N VAL A 93 2.77 -12.64 5.76
CA VAL A 93 3.63 -11.45 5.83
C VAL A 93 2.85 -10.29 5.21
N LEU A 94 2.78 -9.15 5.89
CA LEU A 94 2.26 -7.91 5.32
C LEU A 94 3.34 -7.25 4.46
N CYS A 95 2.99 -6.90 3.22
CA CYS A 95 3.79 -6.06 2.32
C CYS A 95 2.95 -4.83 1.97
N VAL A 96 3.31 -3.69 2.50
CA VAL A 96 2.49 -2.49 2.43
C VAL A 96 3.24 -1.30 1.83
N HIS A 97 2.52 -0.46 1.11
CA HIS A 97 3.08 0.74 0.51
C HIS A 97 2.39 2.00 1.04
N SER A 98 3.19 3.03 1.36
CA SER A 98 2.68 4.37 1.65
C SER A 98 1.61 4.39 2.76
N LEU A 99 0.40 4.88 2.48
CA LEU A 99 -0.70 5.04 3.44
C LEU A 99 -1.12 3.71 4.11
N SER A 100 -0.97 2.58 3.44
CA SER A 100 -1.27 1.27 4.04
C SER A 100 -0.35 0.87 5.20
N GLY A 101 0.70 1.63 5.47
CA GLY A 101 1.51 1.45 6.67
C GLY A 101 0.70 1.56 7.96
N ILE A 102 -0.16 2.59 8.07
CA ILE A 102 -1.01 2.79 9.24
C ILE A 102 -2.08 1.69 9.35
N LEU A 103 -2.67 1.28 8.23
CA LEU A 103 -3.62 0.18 8.19
C LEU A 103 -2.96 -1.13 8.66
N ALA A 104 -1.73 -1.41 8.25
CA ALA A 104 -0.97 -2.58 8.70
C ALA A 104 -0.76 -2.58 10.21
N CYS A 105 -0.43 -1.44 10.81
CA CYS A 105 -0.27 -1.33 12.27
C CYS A 105 -1.56 -1.69 13.01
N LYS A 106 -2.69 -1.12 12.59
CA LYS A 106 -4.00 -1.44 13.18
C LYS A 106 -4.38 -2.91 12.96
N LEU A 107 -4.14 -3.46 11.76
CA LEU A 107 -4.43 -4.87 11.45
C LEU A 107 -3.58 -5.82 12.31
N MET A 108 -2.30 -5.55 12.51
CA MET A 108 -1.41 -6.37 13.35
C MET A 108 -1.80 -6.36 14.83
N ASN A 109 -2.43 -5.30 15.31
CA ASN A 109 -2.99 -5.25 16.67
C ASN A 109 -4.30 -6.06 16.78
N LYS A 110 -5.02 -6.23 15.67
CA LYS A 110 -6.26 -7.00 15.58
C LYS A 110 -6.02 -8.48 15.29
N ASP A 111 -5.04 -8.80 14.43
CA ASP A 111 -4.71 -10.16 14.00
C ASP A 111 -3.26 -10.54 14.35
N PHE A 112 -3.13 -11.52 15.24
CA PHE A 112 -1.83 -12.01 15.70
C PHE A 112 -1.17 -13.04 14.78
N ASN A 113 -1.78 -13.35 13.63
CA ASN A 113 -1.25 -14.30 12.65
C ASN A 113 -0.20 -13.70 11.70
N CYS A 114 -0.04 -12.38 11.71
CA CYS A 114 1.01 -11.69 10.96
C CYS A 114 2.39 -12.07 11.51
N GLN A 115 3.29 -12.52 10.63
CA GLN A 115 4.63 -13.00 10.98
C GLN A 115 5.71 -11.93 10.81
N ALA A 116 5.51 -10.99 9.89
CA ALA A 116 6.42 -9.89 9.62
C ALA A 116 5.71 -8.74 8.89
N LEU A 117 6.27 -7.54 9.00
CA LEU A 117 5.88 -6.38 8.21
C LEU A 117 7.03 -5.97 7.27
N VAL A 118 6.76 -5.91 5.98
CA VAL A 118 7.60 -5.29 4.96
C VAL A 118 6.90 -4.02 4.51
N ALA A 119 7.37 -2.88 4.96
CA ALA A 119 6.76 -1.57 4.72
C ALA A 119 7.62 -0.77 3.72
N ILE A 120 6.99 -0.33 2.65
CA ILE A 120 7.64 0.40 1.57
C ILE A 120 7.19 1.86 1.65
N GLU A 121 8.11 2.75 1.98
CA GLU A 121 7.81 4.19 2.16
C GLU A 121 6.55 4.45 3.00
N PRO A 122 6.31 3.74 4.14
CA PRO A 122 5.06 3.89 4.88
C PRO A 122 4.86 5.34 5.31
N THR A 123 3.61 5.82 5.23
CA THR A 123 3.27 7.17 5.66
C THR A 123 3.38 7.28 7.18
N THR A 124 4.23 8.17 7.66
CA THR A 124 4.37 8.47 9.10
C THR A 124 3.40 9.56 9.53
N LYS A 125 3.10 9.61 10.83
CA LYS A 125 2.35 10.71 11.43
C LYS A 125 2.96 12.07 11.07
N LYS A 126 4.29 12.16 11.08
CA LYS A 126 5.02 13.39 10.74
C LYS A 126 4.72 13.87 9.32
N VAL A 127 4.73 12.97 8.33
CA VAL A 127 4.44 13.32 6.94
C VAL A 127 2.96 13.58 6.72
N MET A 128 2.08 12.76 7.29
CA MET A 128 0.63 12.88 7.10
C MET A 128 0.08 14.24 7.54
N PHE A 129 0.64 14.80 8.61
CA PHE A 129 0.19 16.07 9.20
C PHE A 129 1.22 17.19 9.09
N ALA A 130 2.20 17.03 8.18
CA ALA A 130 3.20 18.07 7.93
C ALA A 130 2.55 19.33 7.33
N ASP A 131 3.04 20.48 7.79
CA ASP A 131 2.79 21.73 7.09
C ASP A 131 3.76 21.83 5.91
N PHE A 132 3.31 21.41 4.73
CA PHE A 132 4.12 21.40 3.51
C PHE A 132 4.55 22.80 3.08
N SER A 133 3.92 23.87 3.58
CA SER A 133 4.39 25.24 3.33
C SER A 133 5.76 25.51 3.96
N LYS A 134 6.18 24.73 4.96
CA LYS A 134 7.46 24.83 5.64
C LYS A 134 8.51 23.82 5.18
N ASN A 135 8.17 23.05 4.19
CA ASN A 135 8.91 21.95 3.57
C ASN A 135 9.96 21.24 4.44
N PRO A 136 9.58 20.15 5.12
CA PRO A 136 10.50 19.45 6.02
C PRO A 136 11.60 18.66 5.30
N TYR A 137 11.51 18.48 3.97
CA TYR A 137 12.41 17.64 3.18
C TYR A 137 12.78 18.27 1.83
N PRO A 138 14.01 18.88 1.71
CA PRO A 138 14.48 19.48 0.45
C PRO A 138 14.49 18.50 -0.74
N GLU A 139 14.76 17.21 -0.49
CA GLU A 139 14.77 16.17 -1.53
C GLU A 139 13.36 15.87 -2.05
N MET A 140 12.37 15.94 -1.18
CA MET A 140 10.95 15.81 -1.55
C MET A 140 10.51 17.00 -2.42
N GLU A 141 11.04 18.19 -2.16
CA GLU A 141 10.80 19.38 -2.99
C GLU A 141 11.23 19.18 -4.45
N LYS A 142 12.36 18.50 -4.66
CA LYS A 142 12.81 18.18 -6.02
C LYS A 142 11.83 17.26 -6.75
N GLN A 143 11.29 16.27 -6.09
CA GLN A 143 10.26 15.41 -6.67
C GLN A 143 8.95 16.18 -6.92
N MET A 144 8.55 17.02 -5.98
CA MET A 144 7.36 17.88 -6.14
C MET A 144 7.52 18.87 -7.30
N ARG A 145 8.67 19.47 -7.48
CA ARG A 145 8.95 20.35 -8.64
C ARG A 145 8.84 19.61 -9.98
N LEU A 146 9.31 18.37 -10.05
CA LEU A 146 9.13 17.55 -11.26
C LEU A 146 7.66 17.26 -11.53
N ILE A 147 6.89 16.98 -10.48
CA ILE A 147 5.44 16.78 -10.58
C ILE A 147 4.73 18.08 -11.01
N GLU A 148 5.14 19.23 -10.48
CA GLU A 148 4.60 20.54 -10.86
C GLU A 148 4.97 20.91 -12.30
N GLU A 149 6.21 20.66 -12.72
CA GLU A 149 6.72 21.00 -14.05
C GLU A 149 6.04 20.16 -15.16
N PHE A 150 5.93 18.85 -14.95
CA PHE A 150 5.39 17.92 -15.96
C PHE A 150 3.90 17.59 -15.77
N GLY A 151 3.34 17.95 -14.62
CA GLY A 151 2.03 17.48 -14.16
C GLY A 151 2.10 16.06 -13.57
N PRO A 152 1.24 15.76 -12.58
CA PRO A 152 1.27 14.48 -11.87
C PRO A 152 1.03 13.28 -12.80
N GLU A 153 0.14 13.42 -13.79
CA GLU A 153 -0.17 12.35 -14.73
C GLU A 153 1.04 12.00 -15.60
N LEU A 154 1.71 12.99 -16.21
CA LEU A 154 2.85 12.73 -17.09
C LEU A 154 4.05 12.21 -16.30
N TYR A 155 4.30 12.74 -15.08
CA TYR A 155 5.34 12.23 -14.21
C TYR A 155 5.13 10.75 -13.89
N PHE A 156 3.93 10.39 -13.44
CA PHE A 156 3.59 9.01 -13.11
C PHE A 156 3.62 8.09 -14.34
N LYS A 157 3.13 8.57 -15.48
CA LYS A 157 3.15 7.83 -16.76
C LYS A 157 4.57 7.50 -17.20
N ASN A 158 5.50 8.44 -17.07
CA ASN A 158 6.90 8.20 -17.37
C ASN A 158 7.50 7.11 -16.48
N LEU A 159 7.21 7.12 -15.17
CA LEU A 159 7.66 6.08 -14.25
C LEU A 159 7.11 4.70 -14.62
N THR A 160 5.82 4.59 -14.92
CA THR A 160 5.19 3.30 -15.24
C THR A 160 5.67 2.76 -16.59
N GLN A 161 5.85 3.61 -17.60
CA GLN A 161 6.37 3.22 -18.92
C GLN A 161 7.79 2.67 -18.89
N THR A 162 8.63 3.18 -17.98
CA THR A 162 10.01 2.69 -17.82
C THR A 162 10.11 1.46 -16.91
N THR A 163 9.06 1.15 -16.17
CA THR A 163 9.04 0.10 -15.14
C THR A 163 8.37 -1.18 -15.62
N PHE A 164 7.25 -1.07 -16.34
CA PHE A 164 6.40 -2.20 -16.71
C PHE A 164 6.47 -2.52 -18.21
N SER A 165 6.08 -3.75 -18.57
CA SER A 165 5.85 -4.08 -19.98
C SER A 165 4.73 -3.22 -20.57
N PRO A 166 4.70 -3.04 -21.90
CA PRO A 166 3.64 -2.25 -22.55
C PRO A 166 2.23 -2.73 -22.21
N GLU A 167 2.03 -4.05 -22.05
CA GLU A 167 0.74 -4.66 -21.74
C GLU A 167 0.30 -4.31 -20.33
N ILE A 168 1.18 -4.48 -19.33
CA ILE A 168 0.89 -4.15 -17.93
C ILE A 168 0.68 -2.64 -17.78
N ASN A 169 1.53 -1.84 -18.42
CA ASN A 169 1.39 -0.38 -18.36
C ASN A 169 0.05 0.08 -18.97
N LYS A 170 -0.38 -0.52 -20.06
CA LYS A 170 -1.69 -0.25 -20.67
C LYS A 170 -2.83 -0.60 -19.69
N GLU A 171 -2.80 -1.80 -19.09
CA GLU A 171 -3.83 -2.25 -18.15
C GLU A 171 -3.93 -1.32 -16.93
N ILE A 172 -2.78 -0.87 -16.38
CA ILE A 172 -2.75 0.13 -15.28
C ILE A 172 -3.50 1.39 -15.68
N TRP A 173 -3.18 1.96 -16.83
CA TRP A 173 -3.75 3.23 -17.27
C TRP A 173 -5.22 3.13 -17.64
N GLU A 174 -5.65 2.05 -18.29
CA GLU A 174 -7.06 1.81 -18.60
C GLU A 174 -7.91 1.76 -17.32
N LEU A 175 -7.49 0.97 -16.31
CA LEU A 175 -8.19 0.88 -15.03
C LEU A 175 -8.21 2.21 -14.27
N MET A 176 -7.10 2.95 -14.26
CA MET A 176 -7.06 4.26 -13.59
C MET A 176 -7.97 5.28 -14.26
N GLN A 177 -8.04 5.28 -15.60
CA GLN A 177 -8.91 6.19 -16.35
C GLN A 177 -10.39 5.83 -16.20
N GLU A 178 -10.72 4.54 -16.22
CA GLU A 178 -12.09 4.06 -15.99
C GLU A 178 -12.59 4.48 -14.61
N ASN A 179 -11.83 4.20 -13.56
CA ASN A 179 -12.17 4.60 -12.19
C ASN A 179 -12.25 6.13 -12.03
N GLY A 180 -11.28 6.86 -12.58
CA GLY A 180 -11.27 8.33 -12.53
C GLY A 180 -12.53 8.92 -13.18
N SER A 181 -12.86 8.47 -14.38
CA SER A 181 -14.04 8.94 -15.11
C SER A 181 -15.35 8.59 -14.37
N GLU A 182 -15.45 7.39 -13.79
CA GLU A 182 -16.63 6.99 -13.02
C GLU A 182 -16.77 7.81 -11.73
N LEU A 183 -15.66 8.10 -11.03
CA LEU A 183 -15.66 8.94 -9.82
C LEU A 183 -16.04 10.39 -10.11
N GLU A 184 -15.63 10.96 -11.25
CA GLU A 184 -16.00 12.30 -11.68
C GLU A 184 -17.51 12.45 -11.96
N CYS A 185 -18.18 11.35 -12.34
CA CYS A 185 -19.61 11.36 -12.61
C CYS A 185 -20.50 11.22 -11.36
N GLN A 186 -19.92 11.10 -10.16
CA GLN A 186 -20.68 10.89 -8.94
C GLN A 186 -21.43 12.15 -8.47
N VAL A 187 -22.53 11.91 -7.76
CA VAL A 187 -23.38 13.02 -7.23
C VAL A 187 -22.70 13.79 -6.11
N PRO A 188 -23.09 15.07 -5.87
CA PRO A 188 -22.58 15.83 -4.73
C PRO A 188 -22.79 15.08 -3.40
N GLY A 189 -21.76 15.05 -2.56
CA GLY A 189 -21.76 14.33 -1.28
C GLY A 189 -21.30 12.87 -1.35
N PHE A 190 -20.95 12.38 -2.53
CA PHE A 190 -20.31 11.10 -2.68
C PHE A 190 -18.87 11.16 -2.12
N GLN A 191 -18.56 10.31 -1.14
CA GLN A 191 -17.24 10.25 -0.53
C GLN A 191 -16.43 9.11 -1.16
N VAL A 192 -15.32 9.45 -1.81
CA VAL A 192 -14.49 8.52 -2.60
C VAL A 192 -13.46 7.75 -1.78
N SER A 193 -13.14 8.19 -0.57
CA SER A 193 -12.15 7.57 0.31
C SER A 193 -12.68 7.46 1.74
N VAL A 194 -12.13 6.55 2.51
CA VAL A 194 -12.37 6.48 3.95
C VAL A 194 -11.78 7.72 4.64
N GLU A 195 -12.39 8.12 5.74
CA GLU A 195 -11.87 9.19 6.57
C GLU A 195 -10.64 8.69 7.35
N ILE A 196 -9.57 9.49 7.35
CA ILE A 196 -8.34 9.24 8.11
C ILE A 196 -8.04 10.48 8.93
N THR A 197 -7.96 10.31 10.24
CA THR A 197 -7.82 11.40 11.20
C THR A 197 -6.46 11.36 11.92
N LYS A 198 -6.17 12.38 12.73
CA LYS A 198 -4.96 12.37 13.59
C LYS A 198 -5.02 11.28 14.64
N GLU A 199 -6.19 11.02 15.16
CA GLU A 199 -6.47 9.99 16.15
C GLU A 199 -6.09 8.59 15.64
N ASP A 200 -6.27 8.33 14.34
CA ASP A 200 -5.83 7.09 13.73
C ASP A 200 -4.33 6.81 13.87
N PHE A 201 -3.52 7.86 14.01
CA PHE A 201 -2.07 7.77 14.20
C PHE A 201 -1.63 7.90 15.66
N GLU A 202 -2.49 8.33 16.58
CA GLU A 202 -2.13 8.55 17.98
C GLU A 202 -1.99 7.24 18.74
N ASP A 203 -2.89 6.29 18.47
CA ASP A 203 -2.94 4.98 19.13
C ASP A 203 -2.14 3.90 18.40
N VAL A 204 -1.39 4.28 17.35
CA VAL A 204 -0.61 3.33 16.56
C VAL A 204 0.68 3.00 17.27
N SER A 205 0.78 1.77 17.71
CA SER A 205 2.03 1.17 18.13
C SER A 205 2.20 -0.20 17.47
N ILE A 206 3.40 -0.47 16.98
CA ILE A 206 3.77 -1.81 16.55
C ILE A 206 4.33 -2.53 17.77
N THR A 207 3.79 -3.70 18.08
CA THR A 207 4.33 -4.53 19.15
C THR A 207 5.68 -5.14 18.75
N ASP A 208 6.63 -5.27 19.70
CA ASP A 208 7.94 -5.94 19.49
C ASP A 208 7.84 -7.45 19.16
N ARG A 209 6.66 -7.92 18.77
CA ARG A 209 6.39 -9.32 18.53
C ARG A 209 7.00 -9.84 17.23
N ILE A 210 6.95 -9.05 16.17
CA ILE A 210 7.35 -9.45 14.81
C ILE A 210 8.46 -8.54 14.25
N PRO A 211 9.28 -9.04 13.31
CA PRO A 211 10.24 -8.20 12.61
C PRO A 211 9.55 -7.21 11.67
N VAL A 212 10.12 -6.00 11.59
CA VAL A 212 9.67 -4.92 10.70
C VAL A 212 10.82 -4.53 9.78
N PHE A 213 10.56 -4.51 8.49
CA PHE A 213 11.52 -4.09 7.46
C PHE A 213 10.95 -2.87 6.74
N ILE A 214 11.63 -1.74 6.83
CA ILE A 214 11.20 -0.51 6.18
C ILE A 214 12.15 -0.21 5.02
N PHE A 215 11.61 -0.21 3.81
CA PHE A 215 12.28 0.29 2.63
C PHE A 215 12.00 1.77 2.49
N CYS A 216 13.04 2.59 2.47
CA CYS A 216 12.87 4.04 2.36
C CYS A 216 14.01 4.71 1.60
N GLN A 217 13.71 5.88 1.04
CA GLN A 217 14.72 6.76 0.48
C GLN A 217 15.65 7.28 1.59
N ALA A 218 16.93 7.46 1.26
CA ALA A 218 17.97 7.78 2.26
C ALA A 218 17.67 9.04 3.09
N TYR A 219 17.06 10.07 2.50
CA TYR A 219 16.76 11.31 3.20
C TYR A 219 15.65 11.15 4.28
N ARG A 220 14.86 10.06 4.22
CA ARG A 220 13.81 9.75 5.19
C ARG A 220 14.31 8.87 6.36
N GLU A 221 15.57 8.47 6.38
CA GLU A 221 16.11 7.58 7.43
C GLU A 221 15.81 8.10 8.83
N LYS A 222 16.10 9.38 9.10
CA LYS A 222 15.86 9.99 10.42
C LYS A 222 14.37 9.97 10.78
N GLU A 223 13.49 10.25 9.82
CA GLU A 223 12.04 10.23 10.02
C GLU A 223 11.58 8.86 10.54
N TYR A 224 12.00 7.77 9.87
CA TYR A 224 11.58 6.43 10.26
C TYR A 224 12.17 5.98 11.59
N ARG A 225 13.40 6.40 11.93
CA ARG A 225 13.99 6.12 13.24
C ARG A 225 13.27 6.82 14.40
N GLU A 226 12.55 7.89 14.13
CA GLU A 226 11.77 8.68 15.09
C GLU A 226 10.25 8.39 14.98
N SER A 227 9.83 7.45 14.13
CA SER A 227 8.42 7.19 13.83
C SER A 227 7.81 6.08 14.68
N GLU A 228 6.50 5.95 14.60
CA GLU A 228 5.66 4.89 15.16
C GLU A 228 6.03 3.49 14.65
N TYR A 229 6.77 3.40 13.55
CA TYR A 229 7.25 2.12 12.99
C TYR A 229 8.55 1.62 13.61
N TRP A 230 9.22 2.44 14.45
CA TRP A 230 10.52 2.10 15.01
C TRP A 230 10.40 1.32 16.31
N ILE A 231 10.68 0.03 16.23
CA ILE A 231 10.73 -0.89 17.39
C ILE A 231 12.11 -1.58 17.43
N SER A 232 12.39 -2.35 18.47
CA SER A 232 13.69 -3.05 18.65
C SER A 232 14.02 -4.00 17.49
N LYS A 233 13.00 -4.54 16.79
CA LYS A 233 13.14 -5.46 15.66
C LYS A 233 13.04 -4.79 14.28
N THR A 234 13.02 -3.47 14.21
CA THR A 234 12.97 -2.74 12.95
C THR A 234 14.31 -2.70 12.27
N ARG A 235 14.32 -2.95 10.96
CA ARG A 235 15.47 -2.77 10.07
C ARG A 235 15.11 -1.82 8.94
N LEU A 236 15.93 -0.79 8.75
CA LEU A 236 15.83 0.10 7.60
C LEU A 236 16.67 -0.43 6.44
N ILE A 237 16.09 -0.39 5.25
CA ILE A 237 16.76 -0.68 4.00
C ILE A 237 16.68 0.58 3.13
N LEU A 238 17.81 1.25 2.98
CA LEU A 238 17.89 2.47 2.20
C LEU A 238 18.04 2.15 0.72
N GLY A 239 17.28 2.83 -0.12
CA GLY A 239 17.35 2.63 -1.57
C GLY A 239 16.40 3.51 -2.35
N GLY A 240 16.47 3.39 -3.68
CA GLY A 240 15.60 4.05 -4.62
C GLY A 240 15.73 5.57 -4.69
N SER A 241 15.08 6.13 -5.70
CA SER A 241 15.08 7.58 -5.99
C SER A 241 13.68 8.18 -6.12
N HIS A 242 12.64 7.38 -5.88
CA HIS A 242 11.23 7.78 -5.96
C HIS A 242 10.40 6.98 -4.95
N HIS A 243 9.17 7.41 -4.71
CA HIS A 243 8.26 6.84 -3.71
C HIS A 243 7.88 5.36 -3.95
N TYR A 244 7.99 4.86 -5.17
CA TYR A 244 7.57 3.49 -5.55
C TYR A 244 8.75 2.50 -5.48
N LEU A 245 9.31 2.27 -4.29
CA LEU A 245 10.47 1.38 -4.10
C LEU A 245 10.15 -0.09 -4.40
N GLN A 246 8.89 -0.51 -4.38
CA GLN A 246 8.46 -1.83 -4.85
C GLN A 246 8.82 -2.08 -6.30
N TRP A 247 9.01 -1.02 -7.09
CA TRP A 247 9.42 -1.13 -8.49
C TRP A 247 10.94 -1.21 -8.63
N SER A 248 11.67 -0.33 -7.96
CA SER A 248 13.13 -0.26 -8.08
C SER A 248 13.88 -1.26 -7.19
N GLU A 249 13.30 -1.67 -6.07
CA GLU A 249 13.95 -2.53 -5.06
C GLU A 249 13.29 -3.92 -4.94
N SER A 250 12.51 -4.33 -5.94
CA SER A 250 11.73 -5.57 -5.91
C SER A 250 12.56 -6.81 -5.55
N GLU A 251 13.81 -6.91 -6.02
CA GLU A 251 14.72 -8.03 -5.72
C GLU A 251 15.09 -8.08 -4.24
N LYS A 252 15.48 -6.95 -3.67
CA LYS A 252 15.83 -6.87 -2.23
C LYS A 252 14.62 -7.18 -1.34
N ILE A 253 13.43 -6.72 -1.76
CA ILE A 253 12.18 -7.00 -1.05
C ILE A 253 11.91 -8.52 -1.05
N VAL A 254 12.00 -9.15 -2.21
CA VAL A 254 11.81 -10.60 -2.35
C VAL A 254 12.83 -11.38 -1.56
N ASP A 255 14.11 -10.95 -1.53
CA ASP A 255 15.16 -11.62 -0.77
C ASP A 255 14.92 -11.57 0.75
N ILE A 256 14.26 -10.53 1.25
CA ILE A 256 13.81 -10.48 2.64
C ILE A 256 12.63 -11.44 2.85
N ILE A 257 11.61 -11.39 1.99
CA ILE A 257 10.42 -12.23 2.10
C ILE A 257 10.78 -13.73 2.09
N LYS A 258 11.76 -14.14 1.28
CA LYS A 258 12.24 -15.53 1.23
C LYS A 258 12.88 -16.02 2.54
N LYS A 259 13.38 -15.11 3.38
CA LYS A 259 14.05 -15.42 4.65
C LYS A 259 13.10 -15.44 5.85
N LEU A 260 11.89 -14.95 5.66
CA LEU A 260 10.82 -14.94 6.66
C LEU A 260 10.03 -16.25 6.63
#